data_47c247fa5b6a681324b8d2991bdc4ee9
#
_entry.id   47c247fa5b6a681324b8d2991bdc4ee9
#
_cell.length_a   1.000
_cell.length_b   1.000
_cell.length_c   1.000
_cell.angle_alpha   90.00
_cell.angle_beta   90.00
_cell.angle_gamma   90.00
#
_symmetry.space_group_name_H-M   'P 1'
#
loop_
_entity.id
_entity.type
_entity.pdbx_description
1 polymer ?
#
loop_
_entity_poly.entity_id
_entity_poly.type
_entity_poly.pdbx_seq_one_letter_code
_entity_poly.pdbx_strand_id
1 'polypeptide(L)'
;MNSRTIFIISVLILGLGFFINTAIAAEEMPVDPNVKVLLENDDVRVAEAVRPPGTIVPMHTHPAYVAYFFDAWKGKITNAKGEVKEKEFGPGSVLYSPGVTHSLEVVGTTDQHVIVVEWKKK
;
A
#
# COMPACT_ATOMS: atom_id res chain seq x y z
N MET A 1 -34.97 -72.16 18.57
CA MET A 1 -33.74 -71.35 18.80
C MET A 1 -33.59 -70.38 17.67
N ASN A 2 -33.88 -69.11 17.91
CA ASN A 2 -33.87 -68.12 16.86
C ASN A 2 -32.53 -67.39 16.91
N SER A 3 -31.70 -67.60 15.90
CA SER A 3 -30.51 -66.87 15.66
C SER A 3 -30.89 -65.51 15.00
N ARG A 4 -30.76 -64.38 15.72
CA ARG A 4 -30.93 -63.07 15.16
C ARG A 4 -29.58 -62.54 14.64
N THR A 5 -29.45 -62.57 13.33
CA THR A 5 -28.31 -61.98 12.65
C THR A 5 -28.47 -60.44 12.69
N ILE A 6 -27.59 -59.77 13.40
CA ILE A 6 -27.52 -58.31 13.43
C ILE A 6 -26.64 -57.87 12.28
N PHE A 7 -27.24 -57.20 11.27
CA PHE A 7 -26.50 -56.52 10.21
C PHE A 7 -26.03 -55.16 10.75
N ILE A 8 -24.73 -55.04 10.93
CA ILE A 8 -24.09 -53.73 11.23
C ILE A 8 -23.87 -53.04 9.89
N ILE A 9 -24.66 -52.01 9.62
CA ILE A 9 -24.46 -51.14 8.48
C ILE A 9 -23.41 -50.13 8.89
N SER A 10 -22.17 -50.28 8.39
CA SER A 10 -21.13 -49.26 8.52
C SER A 10 -21.41 -48.15 7.56
N VAL A 11 -21.88 -47.00 8.07
CA VAL A 11 -21.99 -45.78 7.28
C VAL A 11 -20.61 -45.14 7.21
N LEU A 12 -19.99 -45.26 6.03
CA LEU A 12 -18.75 -44.57 5.72
C LEU A 12 -19.08 -43.08 5.40
N ILE A 13 -18.88 -42.19 6.38
CA ILE A 13 -19.00 -40.76 6.16
C ILE A 13 -17.72 -40.30 5.47
N LEU A 14 -17.79 -40.13 4.14
CA LEU A 14 -16.76 -39.41 3.39
C LEU A 14 -16.88 -37.94 3.76
N GLY A 15 -16.04 -37.48 4.68
CA GLY A 15 -15.87 -36.06 4.97
C GLY A 15 -15.21 -35.38 3.79
N LEU A 16 -16.00 -34.71 2.93
CA LEU A 16 -15.49 -33.79 1.93
C LEU A 16 -14.96 -32.56 2.67
N GLY A 17 -13.66 -32.55 2.93
CA GLY A 17 -12.98 -31.37 3.46
C GLY A 17 -13.01 -30.27 2.41
N PHE A 18 -13.92 -29.29 2.56
CA PHE A 18 -13.86 -28.05 1.83
C PHE A 18 -12.66 -27.28 2.35
N PHE A 19 -11.55 -27.31 1.62
CA PHE A 19 -10.46 -26.37 1.80
C PHE A 19 -10.93 -25.02 1.24
N ILE A 20 -11.42 -24.13 2.11
CA ILE A 20 -11.66 -22.74 1.75
C ILE A 20 -10.28 -22.10 1.60
N ASN A 21 -9.83 -22.01 0.37
CA ASN A 21 -8.63 -21.28 0.01
C ASN A 21 -9.03 -19.79 0.00
N THR A 22 -8.96 -19.13 1.16
CA THR A 22 -9.10 -17.69 1.24
C THR A 22 -7.84 -17.07 0.66
N ALA A 23 -7.86 -16.83 -0.65
CA ALA A 23 -6.88 -15.94 -1.25
C ALA A 23 -7.08 -14.57 -0.59
N ILE A 24 -6.11 -14.16 0.25
CA ILE A 24 -6.03 -12.80 0.76
C ILE A 24 -5.73 -11.95 -0.48
N ALA A 25 -6.76 -11.26 -1.00
CA ALA A 25 -6.56 -10.26 -2.03
C ALA A 25 -5.57 -9.24 -1.47
N ALA A 26 -4.47 -8.96 -2.21
CA ALA A 26 -3.59 -7.86 -1.89
C ALA A 26 -4.46 -6.60 -1.79
N GLU A 27 -4.42 -5.92 -0.63
CA GLU A 27 -5.16 -4.70 -0.39
C GLU A 27 -4.71 -3.68 -1.44
N GLU A 28 -5.57 -3.38 -2.40
CA GLU A 28 -5.29 -2.36 -3.42
C GLU A 28 -5.08 -1.04 -2.68
N MET A 29 -3.92 -0.40 -2.93
CA MET A 29 -3.67 0.94 -2.38
C MET A 29 -4.80 1.86 -2.80
N PRO A 30 -5.35 2.68 -1.88
CA PRO A 30 -6.36 3.66 -2.24
C PRO A 30 -5.88 4.49 -3.43
N VAL A 31 -6.71 4.62 -4.45
CA VAL A 31 -6.39 5.44 -5.61
C VAL A 31 -6.30 6.90 -5.16
N ASP A 32 -5.09 7.46 -5.21
CA ASP A 32 -4.88 8.90 -4.97
C ASP A 32 -5.21 9.65 -6.27
N PRO A 33 -6.29 10.46 -6.29
CA PRO A 33 -6.72 11.17 -7.50
C PRO A 33 -5.70 12.24 -7.96
N ASN A 34 -4.74 12.60 -7.10
CA ASN A 34 -3.70 13.57 -7.40
C ASN A 34 -2.47 12.94 -8.06
N VAL A 35 -2.47 11.62 -8.25
CA VAL A 35 -1.33 10.88 -8.82
C VAL A 35 -1.59 10.49 -10.27
N LYS A 36 -0.63 10.81 -11.13
CA LYS A 36 -0.58 10.37 -12.52
C LYS A 36 0.64 9.47 -12.74
N VAL A 37 0.43 8.25 -13.19
CA VAL A 37 1.53 7.36 -13.61
C VAL A 37 2.05 7.83 -14.95
N LEU A 38 3.35 8.13 -15.02
CA LEU A 38 4.03 8.61 -16.22
C LEU A 38 4.71 7.48 -17.00
N LEU A 39 5.26 6.51 -16.26
CA LEU A 39 5.94 5.34 -16.79
C LEU A 39 5.75 4.16 -15.81
N GLU A 40 5.50 2.99 -16.34
CA GLU A 40 5.53 1.76 -15.55
C GLU A 40 6.01 0.60 -16.43
N ASN A 41 6.98 -0.16 -15.92
CA ASN A 41 7.49 -1.37 -16.53
C ASN A 41 7.86 -2.39 -15.43
N ASP A 42 8.60 -3.45 -15.77
CA ASP A 42 8.96 -4.49 -14.81
C ASP A 42 9.97 -4.02 -13.75
N ASP A 43 10.70 -2.95 -14.01
CA ASP A 43 11.79 -2.47 -13.15
C ASP A 43 11.39 -1.28 -12.28
N VAL A 44 10.63 -0.33 -12.84
CA VAL A 44 10.29 0.94 -12.18
C VAL A 44 8.84 1.38 -12.41
N ARG A 45 8.35 2.16 -11.48
CA ARG A 45 7.15 2.96 -11.59
C ARG A 45 7.49 4.43 -11.35
N VAL A 46 7.18 5.28 -12.32
CA VAL A 46 7.36 6.73 -12.22
C VAL A 46 5.99 7.38 -12.16
N ALA A 47 5.76 8.17 -11.13
CA ALA A 47 4.50 8.86 -10.91
C ALA A 47 4.72 10.32 -10.53
N GLU A 48 3.86 11.17 -11.03
CA GLU A 48 3.77 12.59 -10.67
C GLU A 48 2.57 12.79 -9.75
N ALA A 49 2.75 13.58 -8.71
CA ALA A 49 1.65 13.99 -7.84
C ALA A 49 1.65 15.49 -7.64
N VAL A 50 0.45 16.08 -7.70
CA VAL A 50 0.20 17.49 -7.35
C VAL A 50 -0.91 17.52 -6.31
N ARG A 51 -0.56 17.78 -5.07
CA ARG A 51 -1.48 17.75 -3.93
C ARG A 51 -1.60 19.11 -3.30
N PRO A 52 -2.78 19.72 -3.32
CA PRO A 52 -3.00 21.02 -2.67
C PRO A 52 -2.92 20.91 -1.15
N PRO A 53 -2.71 22.05 -0.44
CA PRO A 53 -2.79 22.10 1.00
C PRO A 53 -4.09 21.50 1.55
N GLY A 54 -3.99 20.72 2.64
CA GLY A 54 -5.10 19.99 3.22
C GLY A 54 -5.30 18.58 2.66
N THR A 55 -4.59 18.19 1.61
CA THR A 55 -4.64 16.82 1.10
C THR A 55 -4.07 15.85 2.14
N ILE A 56 -4.83 14.80 2.43
CA ILE A 56 -4.41 13.69 3.30
C ILE A 56 -4.24 12.45 2.43
N VAL A 57 -3.04 11.89 2.43
CA VAL A 57 -2.77 10.59 1.81
C VAL A 57 -2.78 9.55 2.92
N PRO A 58 -3.73 8.58 2.89
CA PRO A 58 -3.82 7.54 3.91
C PRO A 58 -2.54 6.72 4.05
N MET A 59 -2.43 5.97 5.14
CA MET A 59 -1.31 5.06 5.37
C MET A 59 -1.12 4.11 4.19
N HIS A 60 0.10 4.08 3.64
CA HIS A 60 0.47 3.27 2.49
C HIS A 60 1.95 2.91 2.58
N THR A 61 2.36 1.94 1.77
CA THR A 61 3.74 1.43 1.74
C THR A 61 4.36 1.68 0.38
N HIS A 62 5.56 2.26 0.40
CA HIS A 62 6.42 2.38 -0.77
C HIS A 62 7.55 1.35 -0.72
N PRO A 63 7.95 0.77 -1.86
CA PRO A 63 9.27 0.15 -2.00
C PRO A 63 10.36 1.22 -1.95
N ALA A 64 11.61 0.86 -2.23
CA ALA A 64 12.68 1.85 -2.38
C ALA A 64 12.32 2.86 -3.48
N TYR A 65 12.56 4.15 -3.23
CA TYR A 65 12.23 5.21 -4.18
C TYR A 65 13.15 6.43 -4.05
N VAL A 66 13.15 7.22 -5.12
CA VAL A 66 13.64 8.61 -5.13
C VAL A 66 12.47 9.53 -5.42
N ALA A 67 12.38 10.63 -4.70
CA ALA A 67 11.43 11.70 -4.94
C ALA A 67 12.17 12.99 -5.29
N TYR A 68 11.65 13.72 -6.29
CA TYR A 68 12.09 15.06 -6.67
C TYR A 68 10.94 16.03 -6.47
N PHE A 69 11.16 17.06 -5.65
CA PHE A 69 10.17 18.10 -5.37
C PHE A 69 10.42 19.34 -6.22
N PHE A 70 9.45 19.74 -7.02
CA PHE A 70 9.57 20.92 -7.89
C PHE A 70 9.51 22.20 -7.09
N ASP A 71 8.63 22.27 -6.09
CA ASP A 71 8.35 23.45 -5.30
C ASP A 71 8.58 23.20 -3.81
N ALA A 72 8.75 24.28 -3.04
CA ALA A 72 8.76 24.18 -1.59
C ALA A 72 7.41 23.72 -1.06
N TRP A 73 7.40 22.81 -0.09
CA TRP A 73 6.18 22.35 0.56
C TRP A 73 6.43 21.93 2.00
N LYS A 74 5.35 21.84 2.79
CA LYS A 74 5.36 21.35 4.16
C LYS A 74 4.43 20.15 4.29
N GLY A 75 4.87 19.15 5.04
CA GLY A 75 4.08 17.96 5.32
C GLY A 75 4.12 17.54 6.77
N LYS A 76 2.99 17.00 7.24
CA LYS A 76 2.93 16.14 8.43
C LYS A 76 3.06 14.71 7.95
N ILE A 77 4.10 14.01 8.39
CA ILE A 77 4.38 12.63 8.03
C ILE A 77 4.17 11.77 9.26
N THR A 78 3.29 10.77 9.14
CA THR A 78 3.04 9.80 10.21
C THR A 78 3.62 8.46 9.81
N ASN A 79 4.50 7.89 10.63
CA ASN A 79 5.08 6.58 10.38
C ASN A 79 4.13 5.43 10.81
N ALA A 80 4.54 4.19 10.54
CA ALA A 80 3.74 3.00 10.88
C ALA A 80 3.48 2.83 12.39
N LYS A 81 4.27 3.49 13.26
CA LYS A 81 4.10 3.48 14.71
C LYS A 81 3.15 4.58 15.21
N GLY A 82 2.66 5.44 14.33
CA GLY A 82 1.82 6.58 14.68
C GLY A 82 2.58 7.83 15.12
N GLU A 83 3.90 7.85 15.00
CA GLU A 83 4.73 9.02 15.30
C GLU A 83 4.59 10.04 14.17
N VAL A 84 4.33 11.31 14.52
CA VAL A 84 4.11 12.41 13.58
C VAL A 84 5.31 13.34 13.59
N LYS A 85 5.80 13.69 12.39
CA LYS A 85 6.84 14.73 12.19
C LYS A 85 6.39 15.73 11.14
N GLU A 86 6.57 17.01 11.41
CA GLU A 86 6.51 18.04 10.38
C GLU A 86 7.85 18.14 9.67
N LYS A 87 7.78 18.20 8.33
CA LYS A 87 8.96 18.37 7.47
C LYS A 87 8.71 19.48 6.45
N GLU A 88 9.76 20.22 6.16
CA GLU A 88 9.80 21.21 5.10
C GLU A 88 10.80 20.76 4.04
N PHE A 89 10.41 20.93 2.78
CA PHE A 89 11.24 20.63 1.63
C PHE A 89 11.37 21.88 0.78
N GLY A 90 12.60 22.19 0.36
CA GLY A 90 12.86 23.28 -0.56
C GLY A 90 12.62 22.88 -2.02
N PRO A 91 12.50 23.88 -2.94
CA PRO A 91 12.37 23.61 -4.36
C PRO A 91 13.61 22.89 -4.90
N GLY A 92 13.42 21.90 -5.77
CA GLY A 92 14.48 21.09 -6.35
C GLY A 92 15.13 20.09 -5.39
N SER A 93 14.56 19.87 -4.19
CA SER A 93 15.11 18.89 -3.25
C SER A 93 14.86 17.46 -3.71
N VAL A 94 15.81 16.58 -3.38
CA VAL A 94 15.77 15.16 -3.70
C VAL A 94 15.77 14.35 -2.41
N LEU A 95 14.87 13.37 -2.32
CA LEU A 95 14.77 12.43 -1.21
C LEU A 95 15.00 11.01 -1.72
N TYR A 96 15.84 10.25 -1.03
CA TYR A 96 15.91 8.79 -1.17
C TYR A 96 15.29 8.11 0.04
N SER A 97 14.56 7.05 -0.20
CA SER A 97 14.03 6.16 0.84
C SER A 97 14.27 4.70 0.45
N PRO A 98 14.75 3.83 1.37
CA PRO A 98 14.88 2.39 1.12
C PRO A 98 13.54 1.65 1.12
N GLY A 99 12.46 2.36 1.38
CA GLY A 99 11.09 1.90 1.57
C GLY A 99 10.51 2.46 2.87
N VAL A 100 9.23 2.74 2.87
CA VAL A 100 8.56 3.35 4.02
C VAL A 100 7.07 3.00 4.03
N THR A 101 6.52 2.83 5.22
CA THR A 101 5.08 2.83 5.47
C THR A 101 4.74 4.11 6.19
N HIS A 102 3.91 4.95 5.58
CA HIS A 102 3.54 6.25 6.13
C HIS A 102 2.19 6.75 5.62
N SER A 103 1.65 7.74 6.32
CA SER A 103 0.65 8.66 5.80
C SER A 103 1.26 10.06 5.73
N LEU A 104 0.68 10.93 4.93
CA LEU A 104 1.09 12.33 4.88
C LEU A 104 -0.12 13.26 4.76
N GLU A 105 0.05 14.46 5.31
CA GLU A 105 -0.86 15.58 5.12
C GLU A 105 -0.06 16.76 4.58
N VAL A 106 -0.52 17.36 3.49
CA VAL A 106 0.07 18.58 2.95
C VAL A 106 -0.43 19.75 3.79
N VAL A 107 0.48 20.40 4.50
CA VAL A 107 0.19 21.57 5.35
C VAL A 107 0.83 22.82 4.77
N GLY A 108 0.52 23.99 5.32
CA GLY A 108 1.01 25.25 4.78
C GLY A 108 0.16 25.77 3.63
N THR A 109 0.75 26.53 2.70
CA THR A 109 0.03 27.30 1.67
C THR A 109 0.40 26.92 0.24
N THR A 110 1.34 26.00 0.05
CA THR A 110 1.83 25.57 -1.26
C THR A 110 1.47 24.11 -1.55
N ASP A 111 1.26 23.79 -2.82
CA ASP A 111 1.05 22.42 -3.29
C ASP A 111 2.32 21.57 -3.06
N GLN A 112 2.14 20.30 -2.77
CA GLN A 112 3.19 19.32 -2.98
C GLN A 112 3.22 18.92 -4.46
N HIS A 113 4.25 19.33 -5.19
CA HIS A 113 4.48 18.88 -6.56
C HIS A 113 5.73 18.01 -6.59
N VAL A 114 5.56 16.73 -6.90
CA VAL A 114 6.61 15.72 -6.76
C VAL A 114 6.57 14.73 -7.90
N ILE A 115 7.75 14.29 -8.36
CA ILE A 115 7.92 13.05 -9.11
C ILE A 115 8.55 12.01 -8.19
N VAL A 116 7.98 10.81 -8.19
CA VAL A 116 8.48 9.65 -7.43
C VAL A 116 8.85 8.55 -8.41
N VAL A 117 10.07 8.05 -8.27
CA VAL A 117 10.57 6.87 -9.00
C VAL A 117 10.72 5.73 -8.01
N GLU A 118 9.86 4.73 -8.12
CA GLU A 118 9.86 3.53 -7.29
C GLU A 118 10.52 2.36 -8.03
N TRP A 119 11.39 1.62 -7.34
CA TRP A 119 11.94 0.38 -7.86
C TRP A 119 11.01 -0.78 -7.55
N LYS A 120 10.61 -1.51 -8.56
CA LYS A 120 9.89 -2.76 -8.35
C LYS A 120 10.85 -3.84 -7.84
N LYS A 121 10.43 -4.57 -6.80
CA LYS A 121 11.21 -5.71 -6.33
C LYS A 121 11.18 -6.81 -7.38
N LYS A 122 12.36 -7.29 -7.72
CA LYS A 122 12.53 -8.53 -8.48
C LYS A 122 12.32 -9.75 -7.60
#